data_9ef119a32e8d87b7e11cbe63b4c1343c
#
_entry.id   9ef119a32e8d87b7e11cbe63b4c1343c
#
_cell.length_a   1.000
_cell.length_b   1.000
_cell.length_c   1.000
_cell.angle_alpha   90.00
_cell.angle_beta   90.00
_cell.angle_gamma   90.00
#
_symmetry.space_group_name_H-M   'P 1'
#
loop_
_entity.id
_entity.type
_entity.pdbx_description
1 polymer ?
#
loop_
_entity_poly.entity_id
_entity_poly.type
_entity_poly.pdbx_seq_one_letter_code
_entity_poly.pdbx_strand_id
1 'polypeptide(L)'
;GYDGVDKRIDVIATAIKGNLTVRDITNLELAYAPPYSSAKDPVNMAGYVASNILDGLVDVVYYNEIDKLISDGGLLIDVREPMEREMGFIEGSINIPLHEIRERLDEIPKDKELYVSCQVGLRGYLAARILKQHGYNVKNLDGGYKTYSDVYGAPEAAGCAYVDDAGEMHIADHNID
;
A
#
# COMPACT_ATOMS: atom_id res chain seq x y z
N GLY A 1 -13.56 8.13 -4.41
CA GLY A 1 -14.01 7.71 -3.08
C GLY A 1 -15.51 7.83 -2.90
N TYR A 2 -16.05 7.24 -1.83
CA TYR A 2 -17.49 7.17 -1.63
C TYR A 2 -17.95 8.05 -0.46
N ASP A 3 -17.28 8.00 0.69
CA ASP A 3 -17.76 8.64 1.91
C ASP A 3 -16.91 9.85 2.31
N GLY A 4 -17.52 11.04 2.35
CA GLY A 4 -16.90 12.27 2.84
C GLY A 4 -15.65 12.71 2.09
N VAL A 5 -15.55 12.39 0.81
CA VAL A 5 -14.41 12.77 -0.05
C VAL A 5 -14.36 14.27 -0.23
N ASP A 6 -15.52 14.90 -0.48
CA ASP A 6 -15.70 16.33 -0.60
C ASP A 6 -15.16 17.07 0.64
N LYS A 7 -15.58 16.63 1.84
CA LYS A 7 -15.09 17.18 3.10
C LYS A 7 -13.56 17.12 3.22
N ARG A 8 -12.95 16.01 2.84
CA ARG A 8 -11.50 15.83 2.92
C ARG A 8 -10.75 16.67 1.90
N ILE A 9 -11.31 16.82 0.70
CA ILE A 9 -10.79 17.75 -0.32
C ILE A 9 -10.80 19.18 0.23
N ASP A 10 -11.88 19.61 0.84
CA ASP A 10 -12.00 20.98 1.40
C ASP A 10 -10.99 21.22 2.53
N VAL A 11 -10.75 20.23 3.39
CA VAL A 11 -9.74 20.34 4.46
C VAL A 11 -8.34 20.51 3.85
N ILE A 12 -7.98 19.68 2.86
CA ILE A 12 -6.67 19.78 2.19
C ILE A 12 -6.55 21.10 1.41
N ALA A 13 -7.58 21.50 0.68
CA ALA A 13 -7.58 22.76 -0.05
C ALA A 13 -7.40 23.97 0.90
N THR A 14 -8.08 23.95 2.05
CA THR A 14 -7.93 24.96 3.09
C THR A 14 -6.53 24.96 3.69
N ALA A 15 -5.96 23.79 3.95
CA ALA A 15 -4.60 23.65 4.46
C ALA A 15 -3.57 24.24 3.47
N ILE A 16 -3.70 23.93 2.18
CA ILE A 16 -2.85 24.50 1.12
C ILE A 16 -3.00 26.02 1.08
N LYS A 17 -4.22 26.53 1.08
CA LYS A 17 -4.50 27.97 1.04
C LYS A 17 -3.97 28.68 2.29
N GLY A 18 -4.04 28.02 3.45
CA GLY A 18 -3.53 28.52 4.72
C GLY A 18 -2.02 28.37 4.90
N ASN A 19 -1.30 27.84 3.91
CA ASN A 19 0.12 27.52 3.99
C ASN A 19 0.46 26.60 5.17
N LEU A 20 -0.42 25.67 5.52
CA LEU A 20 -0.12 24.66 6.52
C LEU A 20 0.94 23.68 5.98
N THR A 21 1.83 23.28 6.86
CA THR A 21 2.83 22.26 6.56
C THR A 21 2.24 20.86 6.69
N VAL A 22 2.95 19.87 6.18
CA VAL A 22 2.64 18.45 6.38
C VAL A 22 2.51 18.11 7.87
N ARG A 23 3.36 18.71 8.71
CA ARG A 23 3.33 18.49 10.16
C ARG A 23 2.10 19.11 10.83
N ASP A 24 1.63 20.22 10.33
CA ASP A 24 0.38 20.83 10.81
C ASP A 24 -0.81 19.92 10.49
N ILE A 25 -0.82 19.31 9.29
CA ILE A 25 -1.87 18.37 8.88
C ILE A 25 -1.94 17.15 9.81
N THR A 26 -0.78 16.64 10.29
CA THR A 26 -0.77 15.52 11.26
C THR A 26 -1.46 15.85 12.58
N ASN A 27 -1.48 17.13 12.96
CA ASN A 27 -1.98 17.61 14.23
C ASN A 27 -3.40 18.21 14.16
N LEU A 28 -4.06 18.16 12.99
CA LEU A 28 -5.43 18.63 12.88
C LEU A 28 -6.36 17.75 13.71
N GLU A 29 -7.14 18.39 14.60
CA GLU A 29 -8.21 17.73 15.33
C GLU A 29 -9.50 17.80 14.52
N LEU A 30 -9.70 16.80 13.66
CA LEU A 30 -10.87 16.72 12.80
C LEU A 30 -12.03 16.09 13.55
N ALA A 31 -13.27 16.49 13.17
CA ALA A 31 -14.47 15.94 13.78
C ALA A 31 -14.54 14.42 13.57
N TYR A 32 -14.63 13.69 14.67
CA TYR A 32 -14.72 12.24 14.71
C TYR A 32 -15.95 11.77 15.47
N ALA A 33 -16.66 10.82 14.87
CA ALA A 33 -17.58 9.91 15.56
C ALA A 33 -17.67 8.62 14.74
N PRO A 34 -17.83 7.45 15.36
CA PRO A 34 -17.86 6.16 14.67
C PRO A 34 -18.74 6.10 13.41
N PRO A 35 -19.94 6.73 13.37
CA PRO A 35 -20.78 6.74 12.17
C PRO A 35 -20.22 7.57 11.00
N TYR A 36 -19.25 8.46 11.22
CA TYR A 36 -18.79 9.41 10.21
C TYR A 36 -17.37 9.19 9.73
N SER A 37 -16.48 8.65 10.58
CA SER A 37 -15.09 8.41 10.20
C SER A 37 -14.37 7.50 11.19
N SER A 38 -13.17 7.07 10.80
CA SER A 38 -12.22 6.41 11.71
C SER A 38 -11.54 7.41 12.64
N ALA A 39 -11.00 6.94 13.75
CA ALA A 39 -10.27 7.77 14.72
C ALA A 39 -9.08 8.53 14.13
N LYS A 40 -8.49 8.00 13.05
CA LYS A 40 -7.51 8.70 12.21
C LYS A 40 -8.13 8.94 10.85
N ASP A 41 -8.42 10.20 10.56
CA ASP A 41 -8.96 10.60 9.27
C ASP A 41 -7.89 10.44 8.17
N PRO A 42 -8.28 10.10 6.92
CA PRO A 42 -7.35 10.05 5.79
C PRO A 42 -6.50 11.32 5.59
N VAL A 43 -7.00 12.49 5.97
CA VAL A 43 -6.22 13.74 5.95
C VAL A 43 -5.02 13.66 6.91
N ASN A 44 -5.24 13.23 8.16
CA ASN A 44 -4.16 13.02 9.11
C ASN A 44 -3.19 11.94 8.62
N MET A 45 -3.73 10.84 8.06
CA MET A 45 -2.92 9.75 7.51
C MET A 45 -2.02 10.22 6.36
N ALA A 46 -2.53 11.07 5.46
CA ALA A 46 -1.72 11.69 4.42
C ALA A 46 -0.57 12.53 5.02
N GLY A 47 -0.86 13.29 6.07
CA GLY A 47 0.15 14.02 6.83
C GLY A 47 1.23 13.11 7.43
N TYR A 48 0.86 12.00 8.06
CA TYR A 48 1.83 11.03 8.61
C TYR A 48 2.69 10.40 7.53
N VAL A 49 2.10 9.96 6.41
CA VAL A 49 2.84 9.36 5.30
C VAL A 49 3.86 10.36 4.74
N ALA A 50 3.42 11.58 4.45
CA ALA A 50 4.29 12.62 3.92
C ALA A 50 5.39 13.03 4.92
N SER A 51 5.09 13.09 6.22
CA SER A 51 6.11 13.34 7.26
C SER A 51 7.16 12.24 7.30
N ASN A 52 6.76 10.97 7.20
CA ASN A 52 7.70 9.85 7.16
C ASN A 52 8.65 9.91 5.96
N ILE A 53 8.17 10.38 4.80
CA ILE A 53 9.00 10.59 3.61
C ILE A 53 9.98 11.75 3.84
N LEU A 54 9.49 12.89 4.34
CA LEU A 54 10.32 14.07 4.62
C LEU A 54 11.40 13.80 5.68
N ASP A 55 11.09 12.96 6.66
CA ASP A 55 12.04 12.55 7.71
C ASP A 55 13.02 11.46 7.25
N GLY A 56 12.93 11.01 5.99
CA GLY A 56 13.77 9.95 5.44
C GLY A 56 13.54 8.59 6.12
N LEU A 57 12.39 8.40 6.75
CA LEU A 57 12.05 7.14 7.42
C LEU A 57 11.64 6.04 6.45
N VAL A 58 11.10 6.43 5.30
CA VAL A 58 10.72 5.54 4.21
C VAL A 58 10.95 6.24 2.88
N ASP A 59 11.43 5.48 1.90
CA ASP A 59 11.48 5.87 0.52
C ASP A 59 10.33 5.16 -0.20
N VAL A 60 9.72 5.80 -1.18
CA VAL A 60 8.57 5.26 -1.91
C VAL A 60 8.88 5.09 -3.40
N VAL A 61 8.16 4.17 -4.03
CA VAL A 61 8.11 3.95 -5.47
C VAL A 61 6.64 3.88 -5.89
N TYR A 62 6.34 4.28 -7.11
CA TYR A 62 4.96 4.31 -7.60
C TYR A 62 4.68 3.15 -8.56
N TYR A 63 3.40 2.80 -8.69
CA TYR A 63 2.93 1.68 -9.50
C TYR A 63 3.41 1.72 -10.96
N ASN A 64 3.55 2.91 -11.54
CA ASN A 64 3.98 3.10 -12.94
C ASN A 64 5.48 2.91 -13.15
N GLU A 65 6.26 2.75 -12.10
CA GLU A 65 7.71 2.55 -12.15
C GLU A 65 8.12 1.11 -11.88
N ILE A 66 7.29 0.36 -11.12
CA ILE A 66 7.71 -0.89 -10.49
C ILE A 66 8.09 -1.99 -11.49
N ASP A 67 7.34 -2.14 -12.60
CA ASP A 67 7.61 -3.18 -13.60
C ASP A 67 8.97 -2.97 -14.26
N LYS A 68 9.29 -1.70 -14.57
CA LYS A 68 10.59 -1.34 -15.12
C LYS A 68 11.70 -1.62 -14.11
N LEU A 69 11.52 -1.25 -12.85
CA LEU A 69 12.52 -1.43 -11.81
C LEU A 69 12.82 -2.90 -11.54
N ILE A 70 11.80 -3.77 -11.61
CA ILE A 70 11.98 -5.22 -11.55
C ILE A 70 12.76 -5.71 -12.78
N SER A 71 12.41 -5.26 -13.98
CA SER A 71 13.11 -5.67 -15.21
C SER A 71 14.56 -5.20 -15.25
N ASP A 72 14.89 -4.09 -14.59
CA ASP A 72 16.23 -3.55 -14.45
C ASP A 72 17.06 -4.29 -13.35
N GLY A 73 16.50 -5.34 -12.73
CA GLY A 73 17.19 -6.23 -11.79
C GLY A 73 16.89 -5.97 -10.31
N GLY A 74 15.99 -5.05 -10.00
CA GLY A 74 15.47 -4.85 -8.64
C GLY A 74 14.65 -6.05 -8.15
N LEU A 75 14.54 -6.21 -6.84
CA LEU A 75 13.77 -7.28 -6.22
C LEU A 75 12.53 -6.73 -5.51
N LEU A 76 11.35 -7.15 -5.96
CA LEU A 76 10.09 -6.86 -5.27
C LEU A 76 9.73 -8.00 -4.31
N ILE A 77 9.49 -7.65 -3.05
CA ILE A 77 9.04 -8.55 -2.00
C ILE A 77 7.58 -8.23 -1.68
N ASP A 78 6.69 -9.17 -1.95
CA ASP A 78 5.30 -9.11 -1.51
C ASP A 78 5.20 -9.62 -0.07
N VAL A 79 4.82 -8.73 0.85
CA VAL A 79 4.76 -9.03 2.29
C VAL A 79 3.37 -9.42 2.76
N ARG A 80 2.47 -9.74 1.84
CA ARG A 80 1.14 -10.28 2.13
C ARG A 80 1.23 -11.75 2.52
N GLU A 81 0.15 -12.24 3.11
CA GLU A 81 0.01 -13.67 3.37
C GLU A 81 -0.08 -14.46 2.04
N PRO A 82 0.38 -15.71 2.01
CA PRO A 82 0.33 -16.55 0.81
C PRO A 82 -1.08 -16.63 0.18
N MET A 83 -2.13 -16.74 0.99
CA MET A 83 -3.52 -16.77 0.52
C MET A 83 -3.94 -15.47 -0.21
N GLU A 84 -3.44 -14.30 0.24
CA GLU A 84 -3.71 -13.04 -0.46
C GLU A 84 -3.00 -13.01 -1.82
N ARG A 85 -1.82 -13.60 -1.89
CA ARG A 85 -1.03 -13.68 -3.11
C ARG A 85 -1.66 -14.61 -4.16
N GLU A 86 -2.30 -15.69 -3.74
CA GLU A 86 -3.04 -16.60 -4.62
C GLU A 86 -4.17 -15.90 -5.38
N MET A 87 -4.70 -14.80 -4.82
CA MET A 87 -5.74 -13.98 -5.47
C MET A 87 -5.15 -12.98 -6.50
N GLY A 88 -3.85 -12.99 -6.72
CA GLY A 88 -3.14 -12.14 -7.66
C GLY A 88 -1.92 -11.46 -7.02
N PHE A 89 -0.91 -11.17 -7.83
CA PHE A 89 0.34 -10.57 -7.39
C PHE A 89 1.02 -9.80 -8.54
N ILE A 90 2.02 -9.00 -8.22
CA ILE A 90 2.86 -8.33 -9.22
C ILE A 90 3.89 -9.34 -9.72
N GLU A 91 3.95 -9.54 -11.04
CA GLU A 91 4.87 -10.50 -11.66
C GLU A 91 6.33 -10.16 -11.35
N GLY A 92 7.16 -11.19 -11.19
CA GLY A 92 8.56 -11.03 -10.78
C GLY A 92 8.76 -10.78 -9.28
N SER A 93 7.69 -10.67 -8.48
CA SER A 93 7.82 -10.55 -7.03
C SER A 93 8.02 -11.90 -6.35
N ILE A 94 8.75 -11.91 -5.24
CA ILE A 94 8.81 -13.04 -4.29
C ILE A 94 7.90 -12.79 -3.10
N ASN A 95 7.49 -13.85 -2.41
CA ASN A 95 6.64 -13.71 -1.21
C ASN A 95 7.45 -13.99 0.06
N ILE A 96 7.51 -13.01 0.93
CA ILE A 96 8.01 -13.13 2.30
C ILE A 96 7.03 -12.39 3.20
N PRO A 97 6.10 -13.08 3.87
CA PRO A 97 5.13 -12.45 4.74
C PRO A 97 5.78 -11.55 5.79
N LEU A 98 5.11 -10.45 6.13
CA LEU A 98 5.68 -9.44 7.05
C LEU A 98 6.20 -10.05 8.36
N HIS A 99 5.50 -11.02 8.91
CA HIS A 99 5.88 -11.66 10.18
C HIS A 99 7.13 -12.52 10.08
N GLU A 100 7.47 -13.02 8.88
CA GLU A 100 8.65 -13.86 8.61
C GLU A 100 9.92 -13.03 8.26
N ILE A 101 9.79 -11.75 7.88
CA ILE A 101 10.91 -10.96 7.35
C ILE A 101 12.15 -11.02 8.27
N ARG A 102 11.97 -10.90 9.59
CA ARG A 102 13.10 -10.88 10.52
C ARG A 102 13.85 -12.20 10.60
N GLU A 103 13.15 -13.30 10.39
CA GLU A 103 13.72 -14.65 10.42
C GLU A 103 14.37 -15.03 9.09
N ARG A 104 13.97 -14.36 8.00
CA ARG A 104 14.39 -14.66 6.64
C ARG A 104 15.28 -13.57 6.01
N LEU A 105 15.89 -12.72 6.83
CA LEU A 105 16.81 -11.66 6.34
C LEU A 105 17.96 -12.21 5.51
N ASP A 106 18.47 -13.41 5.83
CA ASP A 106 19.58 -14.03 5.13
C ASP A 106 19.23 -14.48 3.69
N GLU A 107 17.92 -14.61 3.37
CA GLU A 107 17.45 -14.92 2.03
C GLU A 107 17.39 -13.67 1.13
N ILE A 108 17.48 -12.47 1.73
CA ILE A 108 17.31 -11.21 1.01
C ILE A 108 18.69 -10.65 0.61
N PRO A 109 18.94 -10.46 -0.71
CA PRO A 109 20.23 -9.97 -1.20
C PRO A 109 20.45 -8.52 -0.78
N LYS A 110 21.66 -8.20 -0.30
CA LYS A 110 22.04 -6.84 0.13
C LYS A 110 22.59 -5.96 -0.99
N ASP A 111 22.94 -6.57 -2.10
CA ASP A 111 23.53 -5.94 -3.28
C ASP A 111 22.50 -5.45 -4.30
N LYS A 112 21.22 -5.71 -4.04
CA LYS A 112 20.11 -5.27 -4.89
C LYS A 112 19.33 -4.12 -4.27
N GLU A 113 18.74 -3.29 -5.13
CA GLU A 113 17.69 -2.38 -4.71
C GLU A 113 16.40 -3.18 -4.45
N LEU A 114 15.82 -2.99 -3.27
CA LEU A 114 14.65 -3.73 -2.83
C LEU A 114 13.40 -2.85 -2.92
N TYR A 115 12.31 -3.50 -3.30
CA TYR A 115 10.97 -2.92 -3.24
C TYR A 115 10.11 -3.83 -2.37
N VAL A 116 9.22 -3.25 -1.58
CA VAL A 116 8.27 -4.02 -0.78
C VAL A 116 6.86 -3.58 -1.11
N SER A 117 5.95 -4.54 -1.20
CA SER A 117 4.53 -4.27 -1.43
C SER A 117 3.67 -5.07 -0.45
N CYS A 118 2.50 -4.52 -0.16
CA CYS A 118 1.41 -5.27 0.47
C CYS A 118 0.10 -4.90 -0.22
N GLN A 119 -1.04 -5.11 0.41
CA GLN A 119 -2.32 -4.80 -0.21
C GLN A 119 -2.52 -3.29 -0.46
N VAL A 120 -2.22 -2.42 0.54
CA VAL A 120 -2.51 -0.97 0.47
C VAL A 120 -1.36 -0.07 0.93
N GLY A 121 -0.20 -0.62 1.34
CA GLY A 121 1.00 0.14 1.69
C GLY A 121 1.45 0.07 3.15
N LEU A 122 0.57 -0.17 4.14
CA LEU A 122 0.94 -0.15 5.56
C LEU A 122 1.92 -1.28 5.96
N ARG A 123 1.62 -2.53 5.60
CA ARG A 123 2.54 -3.65 5.87
C ARG A 123 3.86 -3.49 5.11
N GLY A 124 3.80 -2.96 3.87
CA GLY A 124 4.97 -2.59 3.09
C GLY A 124 5.83 -1.54 3.80
N TYR A 125 5.21 -0.50 4.36
CA TYR A 125 5.92 0.50 5.18
C TYR A 125 6.63 -0.15 6.37
N LEU A 126 5.96 -1.03 7.12
CA LEU A 126 6.57 -1.73 8.25
C LEU A 126 7.75 -2.60 7.82
N ALA A 127 7.61 -3.33 6.71
CA ALA A 127 8.68 -4.12 6.11
C ALA A 127 9.87 -3.26 5.70
N ALA A 128 9.61 -2.14 5.00
CA ALA A 128 10.65 -1.19 4.62
C ALA A 128 11.42 -0.67 5.83
N ARG A 129 10.71 -0.35 6.93
CA ARG A 129 11.34 0.09 8.19
C ARG A 129 12.24 -1.00 8.80
N ILE A 130 11.80 -2.25 8.81
CA ILE A 130 12.59 -3.39 9.29
C ILE A 130 13.85 -3.53 8.42
N LEU A 131 13.70 -3.61 7.12
CA LEU A 131 14.79 -3.82 6.18
C LEU A 131 15.80 -2.66 6.23
N LYS A 132 15.33 -1.41 6.27
CA LYS A 132 16.19 -0.22 6.37
C LYS A 132 17.04 -0.23 7.65
N GLN A 133 16.48 -0.68 8.79
CA GLN A 133 17.22 -0.84 10.06
C GLN A 133 18.32 -1.92 9.98
N HIS A 134 18.19 -2.89 9.06
CA HIS A 134 19.20 -3.93 8.81
C HIS A 134 20.15 -3.58 7.65
N GLY A 135 20.12 -2.33 7.19
CA GLY A 135 21.07 -1.78 6.21
C GLY A 135 20.72 -2.10 4.75
N TYR A 136 19.47 -2.48 4.44
CA TYR A 136 19.02 -2.67 3.07
C TYR A 136 18.63 -1.33 2.43
N ASN A 137 18.89 -1.19 1.12
CA ASN A 137 18.32 -0.12 0.31
C ASN A 137 16.94 -0.56 -0.17
N VAL A 138 15.88 0.01 0.40
CA VAL A 138 14.52 -0.46 0.20
C VAL A 138 13.53 0.69 0.04
N LYS A 139 12.59 0.54 -0.89
CA LYS A 139 11.46 1.46 -1.11
C LYS A 139 10.14 0.72 -0.95
N ASN A 140 9.14 1.43 -0.43
CA ASN A 140 7.77 0.91 -0.31
C ASN A 140 6.95 1.28 -1.55
N LEU A 141 6.25 0.31 -2.14
CA LEU A 141 5.29 0.55 -3.23
C LEU A 141 4.07 1.28 -2.66
N ASP A 142 3.92 2.54 -3.05
CA ASP A 142 2.79 3.37 -2.62
C ASP A 142 1.48 2.84 -3.19
N GLY A 143 0.45 2.77 -2.32
CA GLY A 143 -0.83 2.17 -2.66
C GLY A 143 -0.85 0.64 -2.79
N GLY A 144 0.32 -0.01 -2.79
CA GLY A 144 0.49 -1.46 -2.80
C GLY A 144 -0.12 -2.16 -4.03
N TYR A 145 -0.40 -3.45 -3.87
CA TYR A 145 -0.99 -4.28 -4.93
C TYR A 145 -2.36 -3.76 -5.38
N LYS A 146 -3.16 -3.21 -4.46
CA LYS A 146 -4.49 -2.68 -4.81
C LYS A 146 -4.40 -1.60 -5.88
N THR A 147 -3.56 -0.57 -5.70
CA THR A 147 -3.41 0.50 -6.69
C THR A 147 -2.84 -0.03 -8.01
N TYR A 148 -1.88 -0.94 -7.95
CA TYR A 148 -1.31 -1.58 -9.13
C TYR A 148 -2.38 -2.34 -9.93
N SER A 149 -3.16 -3.19 -9.26
CA SER A 149 -4.20 -3.99 -9.91
C SER A 149 -5.39 -3.16 -10.38
N ASP A 150 -5.74 -2.07 -9.71
CA ASP A 150 -6.81 -1.15 -10.15
C ASP A 150 -6.45 -0.46 -11.49
N VAL A 151 -5.15 -0.30 -11.78
CA VAL A 151 -4.68 0.36 -13.01
C VAL A 151 -4.38 -0.63 -14.13
N TYR A 152 -3.69 -1.73 -13.82
CA TYR A 152 -3.22 -2.68 -14.83
C TYR A 152 -4.10 -3.93 -14.96
N GLY A 153 -5.10 -4.06 -14.13
CA GLY A 153 -5.90 -5.27 -13.95
C GLY A 153 -5.22 -6.26 -12.99
N ALA A 154 -6.02 -7.00 -12.24
CA ALA A 154 -5.52 -8.20 -11.60
C ALA A 154 -5.25 -9.22 -12.71
N PRO A 155 -4.13 -9.98 -12.69
CA PRO A 155 -4.07 -11.19 -13.49
C PRO A 155 -5.31 -12.02 -13.12
N GLU A 156 -6.00 -12.57 -14.12
CA GLU A 156 -7.25 -13.31 -13.93
C GLU A 156 -7.01 -14.38 -12.84
N ALA A 157 -7.33 -14.02 -11.61
CA ALA A 157 -7.51 -15.02 -10.57
C ALA A 157 -8.73 -15.84 -11.01
N ALA A 158 -8.56 -17.12 -11.15
CA ALA A 158 -9.66 -18.03 -11.46
C ALA A 158 -10.84 -17.67 -10.53
N GLY A 159 -11.86 -17.04 -11.10
CA GLY A 159 -13.12 -16.61 -10.53
C GLY A 159 -13.10 -16.15 -9.07
N CYS A 160 -13.26 -14.87 -8.82
CA CYS A 160 -13.56 -14.40 -7.46
C CYS A 160 -14.90 -15.00 -7.02
N ALA A 161 -14.83 -15.98 -6.11
CA ALA A 161 -16.03 -16.46 -5.44
C ALA A 161 -16.46 -15.41 -4.40
N TYR A 162 -17.69 -14.97 -4.42
CA TYR A 162 -18.32 -14.17 -3.37
C TYR A 162 -19.52 -14.93 -2.81
N VAL A 163 -19.79 -14.69 -1.54
CA VAL A 163 -20.98 -15.26 -0.86
C VAL A 163 -22.02 -14.15 -0.82
N ASP A 164 -23.22 -14.42 -1.32
CA ASP A 164 -24.34 -13.47 -1.26
C ASP A 164 -24.97 -13.41 0.14
N ASP A 165 -25.94 -12.50 0.29
CA ASP A 165 -26.66 -12.33 1.57
C ASP A 165 -27.48 -13.56 1.99
N ALA A 166 -27.69 -14.53 1.09
CA ALA A 166 -28.35 -15.80 1.36
C ALA A 166 -27.36 -16.91 1.76
N GLY A 167 -26.04 -16.63 1.73
CA GLY A 167 -24.98 -17.58 2.05
C GLY A 167 -24.60 -18.50 0.89
N GLU A 168 -25.03 -18.20 -0.34
CA GLU A 168 -24.66 -18.97 -1.52
C GLU A 168 -23.37 -18.44 -2.17
N MET A 169 -22.48 -19.35 -2.56
CA MET A 169 -21.20 -19.03 -3.19
C MET A 169 -21.39 -18.87 -4.71
N HIS A 170 -21.04 -17.70 -5.21
CA HIS A 170 -21.06 -17.38 -6.63
C HIS A 170 -19.63 -17.15 -7.15
N ILE A 171 -19.37 -17.60 -8.36
CA ILE A 171 -18.16 -17.28 -9.11
C ILE A 171 -18.52 -16.19 -10.11
N ALA A 172 -17.92 -15.01 -10.01
CA ALA A 172 -18.18 -13.94 -10.95
C ALA A 172 -17.47 -14.24 -12.27
N ASP A 173 -18.22 -14.66 -13.29
CA ASP A 173 -17.75 -14.65 -14.66
C ASP A 173 -17.79 -13.20 -15.18
N HIS A 174 -16.64 -12.58 -15.32
CA HIS A 174 -16.52 -11.29 -15.98
C HIS A 174 -16.47 -11.47 -17.51
N ASN A 175 -17.59 -11.92 -18.10
CA ASN A 175 -17.88 -11.66 -19.51
C ASN A 175 -18.76 -10.41 -19.56
N ILE A 176 -18.13 -9.25 -19.75
CA ILE A 176 -18.83 -8.04 -20.19
C ILE A 176 -18.55 -7.93 -21.68
N ASP A 177 -19.57 -8.28 -22.47
CA ASP A 177 -19.65 -7.95 -23.90
C ASP A 177 -19.69 -6.42 -24.12
#